data_dbbc3d2d23e23162f34a19158bd6d340
#
_entry.id   dbbc3d2d23e23162f34a19158bd6d340
#
_cell.length_a   1.000
_cell.length_b   1.000
_cell.length_c   1.000
_cell.angle_alpha   90.00
_cell.angle_beta   90.00
_cell.angle_gamma   90.00
#
_symmetry.space_group_name_H-M   'P 1'
#
loop_
_entity.id
_entity.type
_entity.pdbx_description
1 polymer ?
#
loop_
_entity_poly.entity_id
_entity_poly.type
_entity_poly.pdbx_seq_one_letter_code
_entity_poly.pdbx_strand_id
1 'polypeptide(L)'
;MTTKAVGIDIGGTGIKGALVDVKSGELLTSRSKLPTPAGGFPSAIVETVIELIAKMGGVDKKTPVGVCFPAAIVGGVTMSAANVSDGWIGLQAEKLFEKALGREIHFINDADAAGVAEQRFGAARTVKGLAIITTLGTGIGTALIHRGHLIPNAELGHLEIDGIDCETRAAFSAKEREKLNWAEWAGRLQRYYERLEAYLYPELFIVGGGVSKHASEYLPLLNLRTPIVAAELRNNAG
;
A
#
# COMPACT_ATOMS: atom_id res chain seq x y z
N MET A 1 -16.29 -14.99 -17.21
CA MET A 1 -15.16 -14.17 -16.75
C MET A 1 -14.73 -14.71 -15.40
N THR A 2 -13.44 -14.90 -15.18
CA THR A 2 -12.90 -15.38 -13.90
C THR A 2 -13.21 -14.35 -12.84
N THR A 3 -13.86 -14.75 -11.75
CA THR A 3 -14.20 -13.85 -10.62
C THR A 3 -13.12 -13.85 -9.55
N LYS A 4 -12.09 -14.68 -9.69
CA LYS A 4 -11.02 -14.85 -8.69
C LYS A 4 -9.65 -14.50 -9.24
N ALA A 5 -8.82 -13.91 -8.41
CA ALA A 5 -7.43 -13.59 -8.68
C ALA A 5 -6.54 -13.91 -7.46
N VAL A 6 -5.27 -14.12 -7.68
CA VAL A 6 -4.26 -14.17 -6.61
C VAL A 6 -3.77 -12.75 -6.35
N GLY A 7 -3.83 -12.30 -5.10
CA GLY A 7 -3.16 -11.10 -4.63
C GLY A 7 -1.90 -11.46 -3.87
N ILE A 8 -0.78 -10.81 -4.19
CA ILE A 8 0.52 -10.93 -3.51
C ILE A 8 0.92 -9.56 -2.99
N ASP A 9 1.21 -9.48 -1.69
CA ASP A 9 1.74 -8.29 -1.02
C ASP A 9 3.19 -8.57 -0.60
N ILE A 10 4.14 -7.87 -1.21
CA ILE A 10 5.57 -7.97 -0.92
C ILE A 10 5.96 -6.83 0.02
N GLY A 11 6.15 -7.15 1.29
CA GLY A 11 6.64 -6.19 2.28
C GLY A 11 8.05 -6.50 2.76
N GLY A 12 8.71 -5.55 3.40
CA GLY A 12 10.09 -5.70 3.89
C GLY A 12 10.31 -6.81 4.93
N THR A 13 9.25 -7.25 5.63
CA THR A 13 9.34 -8.29 6.68
C THR A 13 8.61 -9.58 6.32
N GLY A 14 7.80 -9.58 5.27
CA GLY A 14 7.05 -10.76 4.88
C GLY A 14 6.27 -10.55 3.60
N ILE A 15 6.16 -11.64 2.85
CA ILE A 15 5.41 -11.75 1.61
C ILE A 15 4.12 -12.51 1.94
N LYS A 16 2.99 -11.90 1.61
CA LYS A 16 1.66 -12.48 1.89
C LYS A 16 0.91 -12.70 0.59
N GLY A 17 -0.02 -13.65 0.59
CA GLY A 17 -0.87 -13.86 -0.56
C GLY A 17 -2.15 -14.58 -0.20
N ALA A 18 -3.19 -14.33 -1.01
CA ALA A 18 -4.47 -15.01 -0.90
C ALA A 18 -5.15 -15.06 -2.26
N LEU A 19 -6.10 -16.00 -2.40
CA LEU A 19 -7.06 -15.98 -3.49
C LEU A 19 -8.22 -15.06 -3.09
N VAL A 20 -8.61 -14.17 -4.01
CA VAL A 20 -9.60 -13.11 -3.78
C VAL A 20 -10.71 -13.20 -4.80
N ASP A 21 -11.96 -12.99 -4.40
CA ASP A 21 -13.05 -12.72 -5.32
C ASP A 21 -12.99 -11.24 -5.74
N VAL A 22 -12.70 -11.00 -7.02
CA VAL A 22 -12.53 -9.62 -7.54
C VAL A 22 -13.84 -8.84 -7.68
N LYS A 23 -15.00 -9.47 -7.43
CA LYS A 23 -16.30 -8.77 -7.42
C LYS A 23 -16.68 -8.27 -6.04
N SER A 24 -16.47 -9.11 -5.02
CA SER A 24 -16.81 -8.78 -3.64
C SER A 24 -15.63 -8.19 -2.84
N GLY A 25 -14.39 -8.43 -3.27
CA GLY A 25 -13.18 -8.11 -2.50
C GLY A 25 -12.91 -9.11 -1.36
N GLU A 26 -13.67 -10.18 -1.24
CA GLU A 26 -13.53 -11.15 -0.17
C GLU A 26 -12.39 -12.13 -0.42
N LEU A 27 -11.69 -12.49 0.65
CA LEU A 27 -10.68 -13.55 0.60
C LEU A 27 -11.35 -14.91 0.45
N LEU A 28 -11.01 -15.65 -0.60
CA LEU A 28 -11.49 -17.02 -0.85
C LEU A 28 -10.64 -18.06 -0.12
N THR A 29 -9.45 -17.71 0.33
CA THR A 29 -8.56 -18.55 1.14
C THR A 29 -8.05 -17.75 2.35
N SER A 30 -7.59 -18.46 3.38
CA SER A 30 -6.78 -17.82 4.42
C SER A 30 -5.51 -17.24 3.80
N ARG A 31 -5.02 -16.13 4.36
CA ARG A 31 -3.74 -15.54 3.94
C ARG A 31 -2.58 -16.47 4.26
N SER A 32 -1.84 -16.86 3.24
CA SER A 32 -0.52 -17.48 3.39
C SER A 32 0.53 -16.40 3.59
N LYS A 33 1.56 -16.69 4.39
CA LYS A 33 2.67 -15.77 4.65
C LYS A 33 3.99 -16.53 4.66
N LEU A 34 5.00 -15.96 4.01
CA LEU A 34 6.41 -16.36 4.12
C LEU A 34 7.24 -15.14 4.55
N PRO A 35 8.36 -15.35 5.26
CA PRO A 35 9.27 -14.24 5.56
C PRO A 35 9.88 -13.69 4.27
N THR A 36 10.10 -12.38 4.20
CA THR A 36 10.89 -11.78 3.15
C THR A 36 12.33 -12.27 3.29
N PRO A 37 12.95 -12.78 2.22
CA PRO A 37 14.34 -13.24 2.27
C PRO A 37 15.30 -12.15 2.72
N ALA A 38 16.32 -12.51 3.49
CA ALA A 38 17.34 -11.58 3.95
C ALA A 38 17.96 -10.81 2.76
N GLY A 39 18.08 -9.51 2.90
CA GLY A 39 18.58 -8.60 1.85
C GLY A 39 17.54 -8.25 0.78
N GLY A 40 16.39 -8.90 0.71
CA GLY A 40 15.31 -8.54 -0.22
C GLY A 40 15.70 -8.56 -1.71
N PHE A 41 16.62 -9.44 -2.11
CA PHE A 41 17.13 -9.52 -3.48
C PHE A 41 16.07 -10.00 -4.47
N PRO A 42 16.08 -9.51 -5.74
CA PRO A 42 15.07 -9.84 -6.73
C PRO A 42 14.84 -11.35 -6.94
N SER A 43 15.91 -12.13 -7.13
CA SER A 43 15.78 -13.58 -7.35
C SER A 43 15.15 -14.29 -6.17
N ALA A 44 15.59 -13.97 -4.95
CA ALA A 44 15.08 -14.60 -3.73
C ALA A 44 13.61 -14.26 -3.46
N ILE A 45 13.20 -13.01 -3.69
CA ILE A 45 11.78 -12.60 -3.57
C ILE A 45 10.91 -13.32 -4.61
N VAL A 46 11.36 -13.41 -5.87
CA VAL A 46 10.64 -14.14 -6.93
C VAL A 46 10.45 -15.61 -6.56
N GLU A 47 11.50 -16.28 -6.10
CA GLU A 47 11.43 -17.68 -5.63
C GLU A 47 10.44 -17.84 -4.48
N THR A 48 10.43 -16.90 -3.51
CA THR A 48 9.49 -16.91 -2.40
C THR A 48 8.06 -16.72 -2.85
N VAL A 49 7.80 -15.88 -3.86
CA VAL A 49 6.47 -15.70 -4.45
C VAL A 49 6.00 -16.97 -5.16
N ILE A 50 6.88 -17.65 -5.89
CA ILE A 50 6.56 -18.93 -6.53
C ILE A 50 6.16 -19.97 -5.46
N GLU A 51 6.97 -20.08 -4.39
CA GLU A 51 6.68 -20.98 -3.26
C GLU A 51 5.34 -20.65 -2.59
N LEU A 52 5.07 -19.35 -2.36
CA LEU A 52 3.85 -18.89 -1.74
C LEU A 52 2.61 -19.28 -2.57
N ILE A 53 2.67 -19.05 -3.89
CA ILE A 53 1.57 -19.41 -4.81
C ILE A 53 1.36 -20.92 -4.83
N ALA A 54 2.43 -21.71 -4.83
CA ALA A 54 2.34 -23.17 -4.79
C ALA A 54 1.65 -23.68 -3.51
N LYS A 55 1.86 -22.99 -2.38
CA LYS A 55 1.22 -23.33 -1.08
C LYS A 55 -0.27 -22.95 -1.01
N MET A 56 -0.73 -22.00 -1.83
CA MET A 56 -2.10 -21.48 -1.73
C MET A 56 -3.17 -22.41 -2.29
N GLY A 57 -2.94 -23.52 -2.83
CA GLY A 57 -3.96 -24.44 -3.36
C GLY A 57 -5.06 -23.78 -4.20
N GLY A 58 -5.60 -24.47 -5.18
CA GLY A 58 -6.72 -23.96 -5.99
C GLY A 58 -6.36 -22.87 -7.01
N VAL A 59 -5.08 -22.53 -7.15
CA VAL A 59 -4.52 -21.61 -8.15
C VAL A 59 -4.16 -22.40 -9.41
N ASP A 60 -4.86 -22.15 -10.49
CA ASP A 60 -4.52 -22.71 -11.81
C ASP A 60 -3.67 -21.70 -12.63
N LYS A 61 -3.14 -22.17 -13.77
CA LYS A 61 -2.30 -21.32 -14.65
C LYS A 61 -3.06 -20.16 -15.29
N LYS A 62 -4.37 -20.17 -15.28
CA LYS A 62 -5.23 -19.12 -15.87
C LYS A 62 -5.72 -18.12 -14.82
N THR A 63 -5.50 -18.39 -13.54
CA THR A 63 -5.87 -17.46 -12.47
C THR A 63 -5.01 -16.20 -12.57
N PRO A 64 -5.59 -15.00 -12.75
CA PRO A 64 -4.81 -13.73 -12.76
C PRO A 64 -4.03 -13.55 -11.47
N VAL A 65 -2.88 -12.89 -11.57
CA VAL A 65 -2.02 -12.57 -10.42
C VAL A 65 -1.76 -11.06 -10.39
N GLY A 66 -2.06 -10.44 -9.24
CA GLY A 66 -1.63 -9.09 -8.92
C GLY A 66 -0.51 -9.14 -7.88
N VAL A 67 0.52 -8.32 -8.07
CA VAL A 67 1.65 -8.20 -7.15
C VAL A 67 1.78 -6.75 -6.71
N CYS A 68 1.67 -6.51 -5.40
CA CYS A 68 1.95 -5.23 -4.79
C CYS A 68 3.40 -5.18 -4.30
N PHE A 69 4.09 -4.06 -4.56
CA PHE A 69 5.51 -3.92 -4.26
C PHE A 69 5.82 -2.54 -3.67
N PRO A 70 6.72 -2.43 -2.67
CA PRO A 70 7.02 -1.17 -2.00
C PRO A 70 8.01 -0.31 -2.82
N ALA A 71 7.56 0.15 -3.98
CA ALA A 71 8.31 1.04 -4.88
C ALA A 71 7.37 1.82 -5.79
N ALA A 72 7.81 2.96 -6.29
CA ALA A 72 7.20 3.60 -7.44
C ALA A 72 7.43 2.73 -8.69
N ILE A 73 6.38 2.50 -9.50
CA ILE A 73 6.39 1.58 -10.63
C ILE A 73 5.95 2.31 -11.90
N VAL A 74 6.83 2.42 -12.89
CA VAL A 74 6.56 3.08 -14.15
C VAL A 74 6.81 2.10 -15.31
N GLY A 75 5.76 1.73 -16.03
CA GLY A 75 5.85 0.79 -17.15
C GLY A 75 6.44 -0.57 -16.75
N GLY A 76 6.09 -1.08 -15.56
CA GLY A 76 6.60 -2.35 -15.02
C GLY A 76 8.03 -2.29 -14.46
N VAL A 77 8.67 -1.10 -14.48
CA VAL A 77 9.99 -0.85 -13.91
C VAL A 77 9.85 -0.30 -12.50
N THR A 78 10.58 -0.87 -11.54
CA THR A 78 10.71 -0.31 -10.20
C THR A 78 11.68 0.86 -10.20
N MET A 79 11.19 2.06 -9.81
CA MET A 79 11.95 3.31 -9.84
C MET A 79 12.62 3.62 -8.50
N SER A 80 12.17 2.97 -7.44
CA SER A 80 12.68 3.10 -6.07
C SER A 80 12.74 1.72 -5.40
N ALA A 81 13.22 1.65 -4.17
CA ALA A 81 13.20 0.44 -3.36
C ALA A 81 13.07 0.84 -1.88
N ALA A 82 11.95 0.50 -1.25
CA ALA A 82 11.74 0.73 0.17
C ALA A 82 11.81 -0.61 0.93
N ASN A 83 12.74 -0.73 1.87
CA ASN A 83 12.90 -1.91 2.73
C ASN A 83 13.21 -3.23 1.99
N VAL A 84 13.71 -3.14 0.76
CA VAL A 84 14.21 -4.25 -0.08
C VAL A 84 15.55 -3.85 -0.70
N SER A 85 16.20 -4.75 -1.42
CA SER A 85 17.50 -4.47 -2.06
C SER A 85 17.41 -3.35 -3.10
N ASP A 86 18.43 -2.49 -3.15
CA ASP A 86 18.61 -1.50 -4.23
C ASP A 86 18.72 -2.13 -5.62
N GLY A 87 18.99 -3.44 -5.70
CA GLY A 87 18.97 -4.20 -6.95
C GLY A 87 17.64 -4.23 -7.68
N TRP A 88 16.57 -3.72 -7.04
CA TRP A 88 15.28 -3.50 -7.70
C TRP A 88 15.24 -2.22 -8.53
N ILE A 89 16.04 -1.19 -8.19
CA ILE A 89 16.00 0.11 -8.85
C ILE A 89 16.40 -0.02 -10.33
N GLY A 90 15.50 0.41 -11.22
CA GLY A 90 15.67 0.29 -12.67
C GLY A 90 15.41 -1.11 -13.25
N LEU A 91 14.94 -2.07 -12.41
CA LEU A 91 14.65 -3.42 -12.86
C LEU A 91 13.28 -3.49 -13.53
N GLN A 92 13.18 -4.20 -14.66
CA GLN A 92 11.91 -4.58 -15.30
C GLN A 92 11.22 -5.68 -14.47
N ALA A 93 10.68 -5.28 -13.31
CA ALA A 93 10.20 -6.21 -12.30
C ALA A 93 8.97 -6.99 -12.77
N GLU A 94 8.04 -6.34 -13.46
CA GLU A 94 6.85 -6.99 -14.02
C GLU A 94 7.25 -8.15 -14.93
N LYS A 95 8.15 -7.90 -15.90
CA LYS A 95 8.64 -8.96 -16.81
C LYS A 95 9.42 -10.06 -16.09
N LEU A 96 10.13 -9.70 -15.01
CA LEU A 96 10.83 -10.69 -14.19
C LEU A 96 9.84 -11.67 -13.56
N PHE A 97 8.77 -11.17 -12.95
CA PHE A 97 7.72 -12.00 -12.37
C PHE A 97 6.93 -12.76 -13.43
N GLU A 98 6.58 -12.13 -14.57
CA GLU A 98 5.88 -12.79 -15.68
C GLU A 98 6.66 -14.01 -16.19
N LYS A 99 7.97 -13.82 -16.42
CA LYS A 99 8.87 -14.90 -16.85
C LYS A 99 8.93 -16.03 -15.82
N ALA A 100 9.02 -15.68 -14.54
CA ALA A 100 9.16 -16.67 -13.47
C ALA A 100 7.86 -17.44 -13.21
N LEU A 101 6.71 -16.78 -13.31
CA LEU A 101 5.40 -17.37 -13.08
C LEU A 101 4.78 -17.99 -14.34
N GLY A 102 5.36 -17.73 -15.52
CA GLY A 102 4.87 -18.22 -16.82
C GLY A 102 3.49 -17.71 -17.19
N ARG A 103 3.14 -16.48 -16.77
CA ARG A 103 1.83 -15.82 -17.02
C ARG A 103 1.96 -14.31 -16.92
N GLU A 104 1.01 -13.59 -17.52
CA GLU A 104 0.85 -12.15 -17.30
C GLU A 104 0.49 -11.89 -15.84
N ILE A 105 1.01 -10.78 -15.30
CA ILE A 105 0.70 -10.28 -13.97
C ILE A 105 0.31 -8.81 -14.05
N HIS A 106 -0.29 -8.31 -12.96
CA HIS A 106 -0.44 -6.88 -12.72
C HIS A 106 0.51 -6.50 -11.59
N PHE A 107 1.41 -5.57 -11.86
CA PHE A 107 2.44 -5.12 -10.91
C PHE A 107 2.21 -3.66 -10.53
N ILE A 108 2.00 -3.39 -9.24
CA ILE A 108 1.55 -2.08 -8.75
C ILE A 108 2.26 -1.72 -7.43
N ASN A 109 2.39 -0.43 -7.14
CA ASN A 109 2.81 0.05 -5.82
C ASN A 109 1.83 -0.42 -4.72
N ASP A 110 2.31 -0.69 -3.52
CA ASP A 110 1.50 -1.22 -2.40
C ASP A 110 0.46 -0.22 -1.88
N ALA A 111 0.81 1.07 -1.78
CA ALA A 111 -0.15 2.10 -1.40
C ALA A 111 -1.19 2.35 -2.49
N ASP A 112 -0.79 2.33 -3.77
CA ASP A 112 -1.70 2.42 -4.91
C ASP A 112 -2.71 1.26 -4.91
N ALA A 113 -2.25 0.04 -4.64
CA ALA A 113 -3.13 -1.12 -4.51
C ALA A 113 -4.15 -0.94 -3.37
N ALA A 114 -3.70 -0.45 -2.22
CA ALA A 114 -4.60 -0.14 -1.10
C ALA A 114 -5.62 0.94 -1.48
N GLY A 115 -5.21 1.96 -2.23
CA GLY A 115 -6.09 3.00 -2.75
C GLY A 115 -7.17 2.46 -3.69
N VAL A 116 -6.78 1.61 -4.64
CA VAL A 116 -7.72 0.95 -5.56
C VAL A 116 -8.71 0.05 -4.81
N ALA A 117 -8.23 -0.67 -3.80
CA ALA A 117 -9.09 -1.53 -2.98
C ALA A 117 -10.12 -0.70 -2.18
N GLU A 118 -9.71 0.37 -1.52
CA GLU A 118 -10.61 1.28 -0.79
C GLU A 118 -11.61 1.99 -1.73
N GLN A 119 -11.21 2.31 -2.95
CA GLN A 119 -12.10 2.87 -3.96
C GLN A 119 -13.16 1.85 -4.39
N ARG A 120 -12.79 0.60 -4.54
CA ARG A 120 -13.70 -0.42 -5.06
C ARG A 120 -14.58 -1.03 -3.98
N PHE A 121 -14.07 -1.23 -2.79
CA PHE A 121 -14.70 -2.01 -1.73
C PHE A 121 -14.82 -1.29 -0.38
N GLY A 122 -14.14 -0.16 -0.19
CA GLY A 122 -14.01 0.52 1.08
C GLY A 122 -14.54 1.96 1.10
N ALA A 123 -13.92 2.79 1.92
CA ALA A 123 -14.35 4.14 2.25
C ALA A 123 -14.36 5.13 1.07
N ALA A 124 -13.59 4.87 0.01
CA ALA A 124 -13.52 5.76 -1.16
C ALA A 124 -14.62 5.50 -2.22
N ARG A 125 -15.47 4.49 -2.05
CA ARG A 125 -16.47 4.08 -3.06
C ARG A 125 -17.42 5.18 -3.52
N THR A 126 -17.79 6.10 -2.63
CA THR A 126 -18.80 7.14 -2.88
C THR A 126 -18.19 8.51 -3.14
N VAL A 127 -16.87 8.65 -3.04
CA VAL A 127 -16.16 9.92 -3.25
C VAL A 127 -16.18 10.27 -4.74
N LYS A 128 -16.69 11.45 -5.05
CA LYS A 128 -16.85 11.91 -6.44
C LYS A 128 -15.69 12.76 -6.93
N GLY A 129 -14.97 13.41 -6.05
CA GLY A 129 -13.79 14.21 -6.33
C GLY A 129 -12.50 13.46 -6.01
N LEU A 130 -11.62 14.10 -5.24
CA LEU A 130 -10.33 13.53 -4.85
C LEU A 130 -10.41 12.88 -3.46
N ALA A 131 -10.12 11.60 -3.37
CA ALA A 131 -9.78 10.93 -2.13
C ALA A 131 -8.27 10.71 -2.05
N ILE A 132 -7.68 10.97 -0.89
CA ILE A 132 -6.27 10.66 -0.60
C ILE A 132 -6.23 9.56 0.44
N ILE A 133 -5.65 8.44 0.05
CA ILE A 133 -5.42 7.30 0.94
C ILE A 133 -3.98 7.38 1.42
N THR A 134 -3.76 7.30 2.71
CA THR A 134 -2.42 7.21 3.31
C THR A 134 -2.26 5.89 4.03
N THR A 135 -1.17 5.20 3.82
CA THR A 135 -0.81 3.99 4.59
C THR A 135 0.28 4.35 5.58
N LEU A 136 -0.07 4.36 6.87
CA LEU A 136 0.86 4.72 7.94
C LEU A 136 1.46 3.45 8.56
N GLY A 137 2.78 3.34 8.48
CA GLY A 137 3.53 2.16 8.95
C GLY A 137 5.00 2.48 9.16
N THR A 138 5.89 1.68 8.58
CA THR A 138 7.34 1.95 8.53
C THR A 138 7.61 3.29 7.86
N GLY A 139 6.88 3.56 6.77
CA GLY A 139 6.84 4.83 6.05
C GLY A 139 5.42 5.39 5.96
N ILE A 140 5.23 6.33 5.03
CA ILE A 140 3.95 6.92 4.64
C ILE A 140 3.75 6.68 3.15
N GLY A 141 3.02 5.61 2.81
CA GLY A 141 2.55 5.43 1.43
C GLY A 141 1.33 6.30 1.15
N THR A 142 1.16 6.70 -0.10
CA THR A 142 0.02 7.53 -0.52
C THR A 142 -0.56 7.06 -1.84
N ALA A 143 -1.89 7.08 -1.96
CA ALA A 143 -2.59 6.87 -3.21
C ALA A 143 -3.60 7.99 -3.45
N LEU A 144 -3.67 8.47 -4.66
CA LEU A 144 -4.62 9.50 -5.07
C LEU A 144 -5.70 8.87 -5.97
N ILE A 145 -6.95 8.96 -5.52
CA ILE A 145 -8.09 8.48 -6.30
C ILE A 145 -8.95 9.70 -6.69
N HIS A 146 -8.97 10.02 -7.97
CA HIS A 146 -9.79 11.09 -8.49
C HIS A 146 -10.91 10.53 -9.38
N ARG A 147 -12.17 10.77 -9.00
CA ARG A 147 -13.35 10.27 -9.72
C ARG A 147 -13.32 8.77 -9.99
N GLY A 148 -12.87 8.00 -9.00
CA GLY A 148 -12.75 6.55 -9.10
C GLY A 148 -11.53 6.03 -9.87
N HIS A 149 -10.63 6.90 -10.32
CA HIS A 149 -9.43 6.53 -11.05
C HIS A 149 -8.17 6.82 -10.23
N LEU A 150 -7.27 5.87 -10.20
CA LEU A 150 -5.96 6.03 -9.58
C LEU A 150 -5.08 6.99 -10.35
N ILE A 151 -4.44 7.92 -9.65
CA ILE A 151 -3.28 8.66 -10.12
C ILE A 151 -2.06 7.95 -9.51
N PRO A 152 -1.33 7.16 -10.30
CA PRO A 152 -0.35 6.23 -9.76
C PRO A 152 0.92 6.92 -9.25
N ASN A 153 1.61 6.23 -8.34
CA ASN A 153 2.94 6.60 -7.83
C ASN A 153 3.00 7.98 -7.17
N ALA A 154 2.01 8.32 -6.37
CA ALA A 154 2.03 9.54 -5.59
C ALA A 154 2.85 9.34 -4.31
N GLU A 155 4.09 9.80 -4.31
CA GLU A 155 5.02 9.67 -3.18
C GLU A 155 4.94 10.86 -2.21
N LEU A 156 3.71 11.25 -1.82
CA LEU A 156 3.48 12.43 -0.96
C LEU A 156 3.91 12.21 0.50
N GLY A 157 4.24 10.99 0.90
CA GLY A 157 4.90 10.72 2.18
C GLY A 157 6.24 11.45 2.32
N HIS A 158 6.93 11.63 1.19
CA HIS A 158 8.21 12.33 1.10
C HIS A 158 8.09 13.85 0.89
N LEU A 159 6.90 14.41 1.12
CA LEU A 159 6.72 15.85 1.08
C LEU A 159 7.60 16.53 2.14
N GLU A 160 8.41 17.49 1.73
CA GLU A 160 9.22 18.26 2.66
C GLU A 160 8.40 19.37 3.34
N ILE A 161 8.44 19.39 4.65
CA ILE A 161 7.87 20.46 5.49
C ILE A 161 8.99 21.01 6.37
N ASP A 162 9.26 22.31 6.26
CA ASP A 162 10.37 23.00 6.94
C ASP A 162 11.74 22.36 6.64
N GLY A 163 11.95 21.91 5.39
CA GLY A 163 13.18 21.25 4.96
C GLY A 163 13.40 19.85 5.51
N ILE A 164 12.34 19.22 6.03
CA ILE A 164 12.37 17.86 6.58
C ILE A 164 11.37 16.99 5.85
N ASP A 165 11.80 15.82 5.39
CA ASP A 165 10.96 14.79 4.84
C ASP A 165 9.91 14.33 5.87
N CYS A 166 8.62 14.44 5.51
CA CYS A 166 7.50 14.15 6.41
C CYS A 166 7.50 12.71 6.91
N GLU A 167 7.88 11.75 6.09
CA GLU A 167 7.93 10.35 6.48
C GLU A 167 8.82 10.15 7.71
N THR A 168 9.99 10.81 7.74
CA THR A 168 10.95 10.69 8.84
C THR A 168 10.40 11.17 10.19
N ARG A 169 9.36 12.00 10.18
CA ARG A 169 8.75 12.64 11.35
C ARG A 169 7.36 12.10 11.68
N ALA A 170 6.54 11.83 10.67
CA ALA A 170 5.12 11.54 10.83
C ALA A 170 4.74 10.08 10.55
N ALA A 171 5.64 9.25 10.01
CA ALA A 171 5.41 7.81 9.93
C ALA A 171 5.17 7.20 11.33
N PHE A 172 4.44 6.08 11.38
CA PHE A 172 4.22 5.41 12.67
C PHE A 172 5.52 4.89 13.29
N SER A 173 6.48 4.47 12.46
CA SER A 173 7.83 4.12 12.92
C SER A 173 8.54 5.27 13.65
N ALA A 174 8.30 6.51 13.26
CA ALA A 174 8.85 7.68 13.96
C ALA A 174 8.21 7.85 15.35
N LYS A 175 6.89 7.62 15.48
CA LYS A 175 6.22 7.60 16.78
C LYS A 175 6.84 6.57 17.72
N GLU A 176 7.09 5.36 17.22
CA GLU A 176 7.67 4.27 18.03
C GLU A 176 9.12 4.56 18.39
N ARG A 177 9.95 4.97 17.42
CA ARG A 177 11.35 5.31 17.61
C ARG A 177 11.56 6.41 18.65
N GLU A 178 10.71 7.45 18.61
CA GLU A 178 10.81 8.61 19.49
C GLU A 178 9.93 8.50 20.73
N LYS A 179 9.22 7.37 20.89
CA LYS A 179 8.32 7.07 22.04
C LYS A 179 7.26 8.14 22.26
N LEU A 180 6.73 8.71 21.17
CA LEU A 180 5.70 9.75 21.23
C LEU A 180 4.39 9.17 21.74
N ASN A 181 3.68 9.91 22.57
CA ASN A 181 2.28 9.61 22.84
C ASN A 181 1.39 9.93 21.61
N TRP A 182 0.10 9.59 21.69
CA TRP A 182 -0.81 9.78 20.56
C TRP A 182 -1.03 11.26 20.21
N ALA A 183 -1.08 12.14 21.19
CA ALA A 183 -1.29 13.57 20.98
C ALA A 183 -0.08 14.24 20.32
N GLU A 184 1.13 13.89 20.75
CA GLU A 184 2.38 14.39 20.14
C GLU A 184 2.50 13.94 18.69
N TRP A 185 2.18 12.68 18.42
CA TRP A 185 2.21 12.16 17.05
C TRP A 185 1.09 12.75 16.18
N ALA A 186 -0.12 12.91 16.72
CA ALA A 186 -1.22 13.58 16.02
C ALA A 186 -0.85 15.02 15.62
N GLY A 187 -0.10 15.75 16.45
CA GLY A 187 0.42 17.06 16.09
C GLY A 187 1.34 17.04 14.85
N ARG A 188 2.11 15.97 14.66
CA ARG A 188 2.91 15.79 13.43
C ARG A 188 2.06 15.43 12.22
N LEU A 189 1.07 14.55 12.41
CA LEU A 189 0.11 14.22 11.37
C LEU A 189 -0.73 15.43 10.96
N GLN A 190 -1.11 16.29 11.91
CA GLN A 190 -1.84 17.54 11.65
C GLN A 190 -1.12 18.37 10.61
N ARG A 191 0.17 18.63 10.82
CA ARG A 191 0.98 19.42 9.88
C ARG A 191 1.08 18.77 8.49
N TYR A 192 1.22 17.46 8.44
CA TYR A 192 1.26 16.70 7.19
C TYR A 192 -0.06 16.82 6.41
N TYR A 193 -1.18 16.53 7.07
CA TYR A 193 -2.49 16.58 6.41
C TYR A 193 -2.91 18.01 6.04
N GLU A 194 -2.57 19.02 6.84
CA GLU A 194 -2.78 20.42 6.49
C GLU A 194 -2.06 20.82 5.19
N ARG A 195 -0.85 20.28 4.95
CA ARG A 195 -0.13 20.52 3.69
C ARG A 195 -0.81 19.86 2.52
N LEU A 196 -1.22 18.60 2.65
CA LEU A 196 -1.98 17.91 1.61
C LEU A 196 -3.30 18.63 1.32
N GLU A 197 -4.00 19.06 2.36
CA GLU A 197 -5.25 19.80 2.25
C GLU A 197 -5.07 21.14 1.52
N ALA A 198 -4.02 21.88 1.84
CA ALA A 198 -3.72 23.17 1.23
C ALA A 198 -3.34 23.08 -0.25
N TYR A 199 -2.71 21.99 -0.68
CA TYR A 199 -2.25 21.84 -2.06
C TYR A 199 -3.25 21.13 -2.97
N LEU A 200 -4.02 20.17 -2.44
CA LEU A 200 -4.80 19.23 -3.25
C LEU A 200 -6.30 19.36 -3.05
N TYR A 201 -6.77 20.01 -1.98
CA TYR A 201 -8.20 20.21 -1.67
C TYR A 201 -9.02 18.91 -1.81
N PRO A 202 -8.65 17.81 -1.12
CA PRO A 202 -9.37 16.55 -1.24
C PRO A 202 -10.77 16.63 -0.59
N GLU A 203 -11.66 15.73 -1.02
CA GLU A 203 -12.97 15.53 -0.42
C GLU A 203 -12.91 14.59 0.79
N LEU A 204 -11.92 13.69 0.83
CA LEU A 204 -11.77 12.72 1.90
C LEU A 204 -10.30 12.29 2.06
N PHE A 205 -9.85 12.22 3.31
CA PHE A 205 -8.67 11.47 3.70
C PHE A 205 -9.06 10.10 4.26
N ILE A 206 -8.34 9.05 3.84
CA ILE A 206 -8.53 7.68 4.34
C ILE A 206 -7.20 7.19 4.89
N VAL A 207 -7.19 6.73 6.13
CA VAL A 207 -5.97 6.30 6.81
C VAL A 207 -5.95 4.80 6.98
N GLY A 208 -5.05 4.16 6.23
CA GLY A 208 -4.76 2.73 6.24
C GLY A 208 -3.43 2.40 6.94
N GLY A 209 -2.91 1.23 6.62
CA GLY A 209 -1.70 0.69 7.23
C GLY A 209 -1.93 0.06 8.60
N GLY A 210 -0.87 -0.47 9.19
CA GLY A 210 -0.96 -1.24 10.44
C GLY A 210 -1.49 -0.47 11.64
N VAL A 211 -1.31 0.86 11.66
CA VAL A 211 -1.76 1.73 12.75
C VAL A 211 -3.26 2.08 12.67
N SER A 212 -3.93 1.81 11.56
CA SER A 212 -5.37 2.11 11.40
C SER A 212 -6.25 1.42 12.46
N LYS A 213 -5.80 0.31 13.04
CA LYS A 213 -6.46 -0.34 14.18
C LYS A 213 -6.56 0.53 15.44
N HIS A 214 -5.72 1.56 15.55
CA HIS A 214 -5.68 2.54 16.63
C HIS A 214 -6.24 3.90 16.21
N ALA A 215 -7.02 3.98 15.13
CA ALA A 215 -7.53 5.23 14.58
C ALA A 215 -8.29 6.08 15.61
N SER A 216 -9.00 5.46 16.54
CA SER A 216 -9.71 6.13 17.63
C SER A 216 -8.80 6.92 18.58
N GLU A 217 -7.51 6.60 18.64
CA GLU A 217 -6.55 7.24 19.55
C GLU A 217 -6.00 8.57 18.99
N TYR A 218 -5.99 8.74 17.67
CA TYR A 218 -5.32 9.89 17.04
C TYR A 218 -6.17 10.64 16.02
N LEU A 219 -7.08 10.00 15.27
CA LEU A 219 -7.90 10.73 14.30
C LEU A 219 -8.78 11.82 14.93
N PRO A 220 -9.41 11.61 16.11
CA PRO A 220 -10.19 12.66 16.77
C PRO A 220 -9.37 13.87 17.25
N LEU A 221 -8.03 13.74 17.29
CA LEU A 221 -7.13 14.82 17.68
C LEU A 221 -6.72 15.72 16.50
N LEU A 222 -7.10 15.33 15.27
CA LEU A 222 -6.84 16.11 14.05
C LEU A 222 -7.97 17.10 13.81
N ASN A 223 -7.62 18.34 13.55
CA ASN A 223 -8.55 19.40 13.20
C ASN A 223 -8.32 19.84 11.74
N LEU A 224 -8.99 19.17 10.82
CA LEU A 224 -8.87 19.39 9.37
C LEU A 224 -10.22 19.85 8.82
N ARG A 225 -10.19 20.65 7.75
CA ARG A 225 -11.40 21.01 6.99
C ARG A 225 -11.97 19.77 6.28
N THR A 226 -11.07 18.97 5.68
CA THR A 226 -11.42 17.76 4.96
C THR A 226 -11.71 16.63 5.94
N PRO A 227 -12.83 15.92 5.80
CA PRO A 227 -13.08 14.72 6.60
C PRO A 227 -11.95 13.71 6.51
N ILE A 228 -11.62 13.07 7.64
CA ILE A 228 -10.62 12.02 7.72
C ILE A 228 -11.20 10.79 8.42
N VAL A 229 -11.03 9.62 7.81
CA VAL A 229 -11.59 8.35 8.32
C VAL A 229 -10.56 7.24 8.29
N ALA A 230 -10.76 6.20 9.08
CA ALA A 230 -9.97 4.98 8.96
C ALA A 230 -10.39 4.19 7.71
N ALA A 231 -9.44 3.48 7.10
CA ALA A 231 -9.67 2.56 6.00
C ALA A 231 -10.64 1.44 6.42
N GLU A 232 -11.67 1.15 5.62
CA GLU A 232 -12.64 0.09 5.88
C GLU A 232 -12.03 -1.30 5.75
N LEU A 233 -11.15 -1.49 4.77
CA LEU A 233 -10.48 -2.77 4.53
C LEU A 233 -9.31 -3.01 5.50
N ARG A 234 -8.95 -1.99 6.28
CA ARG A 234 -7.85 -2.05 7.26
C ARG A 234 -6.55 -2.52 6.60
N ASN A 235 -5.89 -3.54 7.20
CA ASN A 235 -4.65 -4.14 6.68
C ASN A 235 -4.90 -5.27 5.66
N ASN A 236 -6.07 -5.31 5.04
CA ASN A 236 -6.47 -6.31 4.04
C ASN A 236 -6.54 -5.72 2.62
N ALA A 237 -6.24 -4.44 2.45
CA ALA A 237 -6.36 -3.74 1.18
C ALA A 237 -5.22 -4.03 0.20
N GLY A 238 -4.02 -4.39 0.70
CA GLY A 238 -2.84 -4.72 -0.11
C GLY A 238 -2.73 -6.21 -0.46
#